data_28a8f9412badfef64ef91b5bf4d3611c
#
_entry.id   28a8f9412badfef64ef91b5bf4d3611c
#
_cell.length_a   1.000
_cell.length_b   1.000
_cell.length_c   1.000
_cell.angle_alpha   90.00
_cell.angle_beta   90.00
_cell.angle_gamma   90.00
#
_symmetry.space_group_name_H-M   'P 1'
#
loop_
_entity.id
_entity.type
_entity.pdbx_description
1 polymer ?
#
loop_
_entity_poly.entity_id
_entity_poly.type
_entity_poly.pdbx_seq_one_letter_code
_entity_poly.pdbx_strand_id
1 'polypeptide(L)'
;MREFHVCQISDTHLARFSRILTENFRRVSEHIDATRPDIVINTGDLTFDAVSNRDDLAFAKALHNDLPVASRCLPGNHDIGDNPTEFGPPTEQPVTEESRQYFVSVIGEDRWSFDAAGWRFIGLNSMVMNSGLACEAEQFDWLTSQLSTTGSKPVALFLHKPLYLNTPDDPELAATSSRYVPQPTRRRVIELLGAVDLRLVASGHIHQRRDFTRGHVRHVWAPSTAFVVRDTRQELIGSRAGRVSLRTRWF
;
A
#
# COMPACT_ATOMS: atom_id res chain seq x y z
N MET A 1 -10.23 -1.17 -27.44
CA MET A 1 -10.46 -1.73 -26.08
C MET A 1 -10.80 -0.60 -25.15
N ARG A 2 -11.77 -0.78 -24.23
CA ARG A 2 -12.04 0.24 -23.19
C ARG A 2 -10.84 0.34 -22.27
N GLU A 3 -10.39 1.55 -21.93
CA GLU A 3 -9.37 1.80 -20.91
C GLU A 3 -9.90 1.32 -19.54
N PHE A 4 -9.03 0.72 -18.72
CA PHE A 4 -9.32 0.31 -17.34
C PHE A 4 -8.66 1.30 -16.38
N HIS A 5 -9.48 2.03 -15.64
CA HIS A 5 -9.02 3.11 -14.78
C HIS A 5 -8.94 2.65 -13.33
N VAL A 6 -7.74 2.71 -12.76
CA VAL A 6 -7.50 2.46 -11.34
C VAL A 6 -7.32 3.79 -10.61
N CYS A 7 -8.09 4.02 -9.56
CA CYS A 7 -7.84 5.11 -8.63
C CYS A 7 -7.08 4.57 -7.42
N GLN A 8 -5.82 4.96 -7.25
CA GLN A 8 -5.06 4.67 -6.04
C GLN A 8 -5.33 5.75 -4.99
N ILE A 9 -5.71 5.33 -3.79
CA ILE A 9 -5.74 6.14 -2.57
C ILE A 9 -4.84 5.48 -1.54
N SER A 10 -4.40 6.21 -0.51
CA SER A 10 -3.54 5.69 0.54
C SER A 10 -3.62 6.55 1.78
N ASP A 11 -3.27 5.96 2.92
CA ASP A 11 -3.04 6.70 4.15
C ASP A 11 -4.24 7.58 4.50
N THR A 12 -5.42 6.96 4.53
CA THR A 12 -6.70 7.64 4.82
C THR A 12 -6.87 7.96 6.30
N HIS A 13 -6.16 7.24 7.18
CA HIS A 13 -6.09 7.44 8.62
C HIS A 13 -7.45 7.73 9.27
N LEU A 14 -8.48 6.99 8.87
CA LEU A 14 -9.83 7.16 9.39
C LEU A 14 -9.89 6.83 10.87
N ALA A 15 -10.59 7.68 11.63
CA ALA A 15 -10.78 7.49 13.06
C ALA A 15 -12.13 8.05 13.48
N ARG A 16 -12.86 7.34 14.34
CA ARG A 16 -14.18 7.75 14.82
C ARG A 16 -14.16 9.07 15.60
N PHE A 17 -13.03 9.41 16.21
CA PHE A 17 -12.86 10.66 16.95
C PHE A 17 -12.56 11.88 16.07
N SER A 18 -12.23 11.69 14.79
CA SER A 18 -11.75 12.79 13.93
C SER A 18 -12.69 13.07 12.76
N ARG A 19 -13.47 14.15 12.89
CA ARG A 19 -14.33 14.65 11.81
C ARG A 19 -13.53 15.13 10.58
N ILE A 20 -12.33 15.67 10.79
CA ILE A 20 -11.48 16.16 9.70
C ILE A 20 -11.05 15.02 8.75
N LEU A 21 -10.64 13.87 9.30
CA LEU A 21 -10.24 12.73 8.50
C LEU A 21 -11.42 12.15 7.73
N THR A 22 -12.60 12.08 8.36
CA THR A 22 -13.83 11.67 7.68
C THR A 22 -14.23 12.65 6.56
N GLU A 23 -14.10 13.96 6.79
CA GLU A 23 -14.39 14.96 5.77
C GLU A 23 -13.41 14.90 4.59
N ASN A 24 -12.12 14.65 4.86
CA ASN A 24 -11.14 14.45 3.79
C ASN A 24 -11.48 13.20 2.96
N PHE A 25 -11.90 12.11 3.60
CA PHE A 25 -12.33 10.91 2.89
C PHE A 25 -13.62 11.15 2.08
N ARG A 26 -14.57 11.93 2.59
CA ARG A 26 -15.78 12.32 1.85
C ARG A 26 -15.41 13.04 0.54
N ARG A 27 -14.43 13.95 0.57
CA ARG A 27 -13.94 14.62 -0.65
C ARG A 27 -13.26 13.65 -1.62
N VAL A 28 -12.58 12.63 -1.11
CA VAL A 28 -12.06 11.53 -1.93
C VAL A 28 -13.20 10.78 -2.60
N SER A 29 -14.25 10.44 -1.85
CA SER A 29 -15.44 9.76 -2.38
C SER A 29 -16.15 10.60 -3.46
N GLU A 30 -16.30 11.91 -3.28
CA GLU A 30 -16.85 12.82 -4.27
C GLU A 30 -16.00 12.85 -5.56
N HIS A 31 -14.67 12.84 -5.41
CA HIS A 31 -13.78 12.78 -6.57
C HIS A 31 -13.91 11.45 -7.32
N ILE A 32 -14.02 10.33 -6.58
CA ILE A 32 -14.24 9.00 -7.16
C ILE A 32 -15.57 8.96 -7.91
N ASP A 33 -16.64 9.55 -7.33
CA ASP A 33 -17.93 9.65 -7.97
C ASP A 33 -17.89 10.46 -9.27
N ALA A 34 -17.18 11.59 -9.25
CA ALA A 34 -17.02 12.45 -10.43
C ALA A 34 -16.17 11.82 -11.54
N THR A 35 -15.18 10.98 -11.19
CA THR A 35 -14.23 10.41 -12.16
C THR A 35 -14.56 8.99 -12.60
N ARG A 36 -15.40 8.27 -11.84
CA ARG A 36 -15.87 6.92 -12.13
C ARG A 36 -14.75 5.96 -12.58
N PRO A 37 -13.71 5.75 -11.77
CA PRO A 37 -12.73 4.71 -12.07
C PRO A 37 -13.39 3.32 -12.08
N ASP A 38 -12.75 2.33 -12.69
CA ASP A 38 -13.25 0.96 -12.68
C ASP A 38 -13.05 0.28 -11.31
N ILE A 39 -12.00 0.69 -10.58
CA ILE A 39 -11.72 0.21 -9.22
C ILE A 39 -10.95 1.26 -8.42
N VAL A 40 -11.16 1.25 -7.09
CA VAL A 40 -10.32 1.96 -6.12
C VAL A 40 -9.38 0.95 -5.45
N ILE A 41 -8.10 1.28 -5.34
CA ILE A 41 -7.12 0.50 -4.56
C ILE A 41 -6.59 1.40 -3.45
N ASN A 42 -6.88 1.02 -2.20
CA ASN A 42 -6.28 1.66 -1.03
C ASN A 42 -5.03 0.87 -0.62
N THR A 43 -3.88 1.55 -0.67
CA THR A 43 -2.58 0.94 -0.40
C THR A 43 -2.19 0.96 1.08
N GLY A 44 -3.14 1.03 2.00
CA GLY A 44 -2.93 0.83 3.44
C GLY A 44 -3.05 2.10 4.28
N ASP A 45 -2.91 1.93 5.59
CA ASP A 45 -3.20 2.94 6.60
C ASP A 45 -4.63 3.47 6.43
N LEU A 46 -5.58 2.51 6.46
CA LEU A 46 -7.00 2.82 6.40
C LEU A 46 -7.43 3.59 7.64
N THR A 47 -6.85 3.23 8.79
CA THR A 47 -7.17 3.77 10.11
C THR A 47 -6.02 4.58 10.69
N PHE A 48 -6.34 5.42 11.67
CA PHE A 48 -5.34 6.21 12.38
C PHE A 48 -4.51 5.35 13.36
N ASP A 49 -5.16 4.41 14.07
CA ASP A 49 -4.50 3.48 15.01
C ASP A 49 -5.47 2.33 15.38
N ALA A 50 -5.68 1.40 14.47
CA ALA A 50 -6.52 0.24 14.75
C ALA A 50 -5.84 -0.79 15.65
N VAL A 51 -4.54 -0.72 15.82
CA VAL A 51 -3.81 -1.59 16.76
C VAL A 51 -4.30 -1.33 18.18
N SER A 52 -4.49 -0.05 18.56
CA SER A 52 -5.03 0.33 19.87
C SER A 52 -6.56 0.48 19.87
N ASN A 53 -7.17 0.81 18.72
CA ASN A 53 -8.59 1.15 18.59
C ASN A 53 -9.25 0.30 17.51
N ARG A 54 -9.41 -1.00 17.76
CA ARG A 54 -9.89 -2.00 16.79
C ARG A 54 -11.19 -1.63 16.06
N ASP A 55 -12.11 -0.95 16.72
CA ASP A 55 -13.39 -0.53 16.11
C ASP A 55 -13.23 0.46 14.97
N ASP A 56 -12.07 1.15 14.84
CA ASP A 56 -11.81 2.04 13.73
C ASP A 56 -11.69 1.28 12.39
N LEU A 57 -11.33 -0.01 12.41
CA LEU A 57 -11.39 -0.85 11.20
C LEU A 57 -12.80 -1.03 10.67
N ALA A 58 -13.77 -1.31 11.55
CA ALA A 58 -15.17 -1.42 11.15
C ALA A 58 -15.72 -0.09 10.62
N PHE A 59 -15.34 1.02 11.24
CA PHE A 59 -15.66 2.36 10.77
C PHE A 59 -15.07 2.65 9.39
N ALA A 60 -13.77 2.37 9.19
CA ALA A 60 -13.13 2.53 7.90
C ALA A 60 -13.77 1.63 6.83
N LYS A 61 -14.12 0.38 7.18
CA LYS A 61 -14.82 -0.54 6.28
C LYS A 61 -16.16 0.01 5.82
N ALA A 62 -16.96 0.57 6.73
CA ALA A 62 -18.25 1.15 6.38
C ALA A 62 -18.08 2.27 5.35
N LEU A 63 -17.15 3.20 5.57
CA LEU A 63 -16.87 4.29 4.63
C LEU A 63 -16.35 3.81 3.27
N HIS A 64 -15.53 2.74 3.24
CA HIS A 64 -15.06 2.16 1.97
C HIS A 64 -16.17 1.42 1.22
N ASN A 65 -17.12 0.82 1.92
CA ASN A 65 -18.30 0.20 1.31
C ASN A 65 -19.26 1.22 0.69
N ASP A 66 -19.27 2.47 1.22
CA ASP A 66 -20.08 3.57 0.70
C ASP A 66 -19.44 4.25 -0.53
N LEU A 67 -18.24 3.83 -0.96
CA LEU A 67 -17.64 4.35 -2.19
C LEU A 67 -18.49 3.98 -3.41
N PRO A 68 -18.60 4.90 -4.40
CA PRO A 68 -19.46 4.69 -5.59
C PRO A 68 -18.97 3.62 -6.55
N VAL A 69 -17.78 3.06 -6.31
CA VAL A 69 -17.18 1.95 -7.07
C VAL A 69 -16.51 0.95 -6.14
N ALA A 70 -16.31 -0.28 -6.62
CA ALA A 70 -15.65 -1.32 -5.84
C ALA A 70 -14.25 -0.90 -5.38
N SER A 71 -13.88 -1.28 -4.16
CA SER A 71 -12.55 -1.03 -3.62
C SER A 71 -11.85 -2.32 -3.16
N ARG A 72 -10.52 -2.32 -3.26
CA ARG A 72 -9.63 -3.31 -2.63
C ARG A 72 -8.67 -2.57 -1.70
N CYS A 73 -8.47 -3.14 -0.52
CA CYS A 73 -7.61 -2.55 0.49
C CYS A 73 -6.43 -3.47 0.78
N LEU A 74 -5.32 -2.87 1.17
CA LEU A 74 -4.19 -3.53 1.80
C LEU A 74 -4.02 -2.97 3.22
N PRO A 75 -3.48 -3.73 4.16
CA PRO A 75 -3.16 -3.19 5.47
C PRO A 75 -1.90 -2.32 5.42
N GLY A 76 -1.89 -1.27 6.27
CA GLY A 76 -0.71 -0.52 6.64
C GLY A 76 -0.32 -0.74 8.10
N ASN A 77 0.73 -0.07 8.55
CA ASN A 77 1.22 -0.24 9.92
C ASN A 77 0.25 0.32 10.99
N HIS A 78 -0.55 1.31 10.65
CA HIS A 78 -1.61 1.82 11.54
C HIS A 78 -2.82 0.88 11.63
N ASP A 79 -2.93 -0.10 10.73
CA ASP A 79 -4.03 -1.05 10.72
C ASP A 79 -3.73 -2.32 11.50
N ILE A 80 -2.49 -2.86 11.37
CA ILE A 80 -2.13 -4.19 11.92
C ILE A 80 -0.80 -4.22 12.66
N GLY A 81 -0.11 -3.07 12.81
CA GLY A 81 1.23 -2.99 13.36
C GLY A 81 2.33 -3.06 12.30
N ASP A 82 3.53 -2.66 12.69
CA ASP A 82 4.68 -2.52 11.81
C ASP A 82 5.55 -3.79 11.80
N ASN A 83 6.22 -4.03 10.69
CA ASN A 83 7.21 -5.09 10.61
C ASN A 83 8.48 -4.73 11.40
N PRO A 84 9.18 -5.73 11.99
CA PRO A 84 10.38 -5.48 12.73
C PRO A 84 11.49 -4.93 11.82
N THR A 85 12.33 -4.09 12.39
CA THR A 85 13.49 -3.50 11.73
C THR A 85 14.77 -4.04 12.36
N GLU A 86 15.77 -4.32 11.56
CA GLU A 86 17.10 -4.75 12.08
C GLU A 86 17.89 -3.56 12.62
N PHE A 87 17.55 -2.33 12.19
CA PHE A 87 18.26 -1.11 12.50
C PHE A 87 17.30 -0.11 13.14
N GLY A 88 17.67 0.41 14.29
CA GLY A 88 16.87 1.39 15.02
C GLY A 88 16.16 0.79 16.25
N PRO A 89 15.35 1.58 16.94
CA PRO A 89 14.59 1.09 18.09
C PRO A 89 13.54 0.06 17.62
N PRO A 90 13.19 -0.90 18.48
CA PRO A 90 12.07 -1.81 18.21
C PRO A 90 10.81 -1.00 17.91
N THR A 91 9.97 -1.53 17.02
CA THR A 91 8.65 -0.91 16.78
C THR A 91 7.78 -1.02 18.03
N GLU A 92 7.09 0.06 18.39
CA GLU A 92 6.20 0.08 19.56
C GLU A 92 4.96 -0.80 19.36
N GLN A 93 4.53 -0.95 18.13
CA GLN A 93 3.37 -1.74 17.73
C GLN A 93 3.79 -2.74 16.64
N PRO A 94 4.39 -3.88 17.01
CA PRO A 94 4.77 -4.89 16.02
C PRO A 94 3.53 -5.56 15.43
N VAL A 95 3.63 -5.94 14.14
CA VAL A 95 2.62 -6.77 13.50
C VAL A 95 2.51 -8.12 14.23
N THR A 96 1.28 -8.58 14.43
CA THR A 96 0.98 -9.87 15.04
C THR A 96 0.01 -10.65 14.18
N GLU A 97 -0.02 -11.97 14.32
CA GLU A 97 -1.02 -12.80 13.63
C GLU A 97 -2.45 -12.41 14.07
N GLU A 98 -2.65 -12.04 15.34
CA GLU A 98 -3.95 -11.60 15.85
C GLU A 98 -4.43 -10.32 15.17
N SER A 99 -3.58 -9.29 15.06
CA SER A 99 -3.94 -8.03 14.40
C SER A 99 -4.21 -8.24 12.90
N ARG A 100 -3.41 -9.08 12.25
CA ARG A 100 -3.63 -9.47 10.85
C ARG A 100 -4.95 -10.20 10.65
N GLN A 101 -5.25 -11.21 11.46
CA GLN A 101 -6.52 -11.96 11.38
C GLN A 101 -7.72 -11.07 11.66
N TYR A 102 -7.61 -10.14 12.59
CA TYR A 102 -8.66 -9.17 12.85
C TYR A 102 -8.91 -8.28 11.63
N PHE A 103 -7.86 -7.76 10.99
CA PHE A 103 -7.98 -7.04 9.72
C PHE A 103 -8.71 -7.89 8.67
N VAL A 104 -8.29 -9.13 8.47
CA VAL A 104 -8.90 -10.04 7.50
C VAL A 104 -10.38 -10.28 7.80
N SER A 105 -10.76 -10.40 9.07
CA SER A 105 -12.15 -10.63 9.46
C SER A 105 -13.07 -9.43 9.21
N VAL A 106 -12.52 -8.20 9.27
CA VAL A 106 -13.30 -6.96 9.13
C VAL A 106 -13.23 -6.41 7.71
N ILE A 107 -12.03 -6.25 7.18
CA ILE A 107 -11.78 -5.62 5.87
C ILE A 107 -11.90 -6.64 4.73
N GLY A 108 -11.31 -7.80 4.90
CA GLY A 108 -11.16 -8.87 3.90
C GLY A 108 -9.71 -9.27 3.71
N GLU A 109 -9.43 -9.96 2.61
CA GLU A 109 -8.09 -10.49 2.31
C GLU A 109 -6.99 -9.42 2.41
N ASP A 110 -5.90 -9.73 3.12
CA ASP A 110 -4.74 -8.87 3.32
C ASP A 110 -3.74 -8.89 2.14
N ARG A 111 -3.96 -9.80 1.21
CA ARG A 111 -3.30 -9.92 -0.10
C ARG A 111 -4.30 -10.39 -1.13
N TRP A 112 -4.14 -9.98 -2.37
CA TRP A 112 -5.11 -10.31 -3.42
C TRP A 112 -4.48 -10.25 -4.81
N SER A 113 -5.09 -10.93 -5.77
CA SER A 113 -4.80 -10.77 -7.19
C SER A 113 -6.06 -10.79 -8.02
N PHE A 114 -6.03 -10.12 -9.16
CA PHE A 114 -7.08 -10.20 -10.19
C PHE A 114 -6.54 -9.81 -11.55
N ASP A 115 -7.25 -10.22 -12.58
CA ASP A 115 -6.95 -9.83 -13.96
C ASP A 115 -7.99 -8.83 -14.47
N ALA A 116 -7.52 -7.76 -15.12
CA ALA A 116 -8.38 -6.81 -15.81
C ALA A 116 -7.64 -6.18 -16.98
N ALA A 117 -8.33 -5.93 -18.07
CA ALA A 117 -7.81 -5.26 -19.28
C ALA A 117 -6.46 -5.83 -19.80
N GLY A 118 -6.23 -7.13 -19.63
CA GLY A 118 -5.00 -7.81 -20.05
C GLY A 118 -3.84 -7.70 -19.07
N TRP A 119 -4.04 -7.08 -17.90
CA TRP A 119 -3.05 -6.97 -16.82
C TRP A 119 -3.35 -7.94 -15.68
N ARG A 120 -2.30 -8.32 -14.95
CA ARG A 120 -2.37 -8.94 -13.64
C ARG A 120 -2.11 -7.88 -12.57
N PHE A 121 -3.05 -7.70 -11.65
CA PHE A 121 -2.95 -6.83 -10.47
C PHE A 121 -2.69 -7.69 -9.24
N ILE A 122 -1.68 -7.35 -8.44
CA ILE A 122 -1.28 -8.09 -7.24
C ILE A 122 -1.14 -7.10 -6.08
N GLY A 123 -1.83 -7.35 -4.98
CA GLY A 123 -1.66 -6.66 -3.71
C GLY A 123 -0.93 -7.55 -2.72
N LEU A 124 0.11 -7.04 -2.06
CA LEU A 124 0.87 -7.73 -1.02
C LEU A 124 0.78 -6.98 0.31
N ASN A 125 0.64 -7.74 1.38
CA ASN A 125 0.77 -7.22 2.74
C ASN A 125 2.25 -7.00 3.07
N SER A 126 2.71 -5.74 2.98
CA SER A 126 4.10 -5.41 3.29
C SER A 126 4.42 -5.43 4.79
N MET A 127 3.41 -5.43 5.67
CA MET A 127 3.61 -5.43 7.12
C MET A 127 4.07 -6.78 7.67
N VAL A 128 3.69 -7.88 7.01
CA VAL A 128 4.15 -9.22 7.43
C VAL A 128 5.55 -9.57 6.90
N MET A 129 6.12 -8.74 6.03
CA MET A 129 7.45 -8.96 5.45
C MET A 129 8.55 -8.76 6.50
N ASN A 130 9.45 -9.74 6.64
CA ASN A 130 10.49 -9.81 7.69
C ASN A 130 9.93 -9.93 9.11
N SER A 131 8.68 -10.34 9.27
CA SER A 131 8.05 -10.50 10.59
C SER A 131 8.41 -11.83 11.27
N GLY A 132 8.78 -12.83 10.48
CA GLY A 132 8.97 -14.21 10.96
C GLY A 132 7.66 -14.94 11.28
N LEU A 133 6.50 -14.31 11.01
CA LEU A 133 5.19 -14.96 11.16
C LEU A 133 4.98 -15.99 10.05
N ALA A 134 4.21 -17.05 10.34
CA ALA A 134 3.91 -18.09 9.36
C ALA A 134 3.25 -17.54 8.08
N CYS A 135 2.40 -16.54 8.22
CA CYS A 135 1.73 -15.87 7.10
C CYS A 135 2.68 -15.17 6.11
N GLU A 136 3.92 -14.86 6.52
CA GLU A 136 4.96 -14.35 5.61
C GLU A 136 5.36 -15.43 4.60
N ALA A 137 5.67 -16.62 5.06
CA ALA A 137 6.01 -17.75 4.18
C ALA A 137 4.84 -18.10 3.26
N GLU A 138 3.63 -18.18 3.81
CA GLU A 138 2.40 -18.40 3.03
C GLU A 138 2.19 -17.34 1.95
N GLN A 139 2.49 -16.06 2.24
CA GLN A 139 2.40 -15.00 1.24
C GLN A 139 3.39 -15.20 0.09
N PHE A 140 4.60 -15.66 0.37
CA PHE A 140 5.59 -15.92 -0.68
C PHE A 140 5.23 -17.13 -1.55
N ASP A 141 4.69 -18.19 -0.95
CA ASP A 141 4.21 -19.36 -1.68
C ASP A 141 3.01 -18.98 -2.57
N TRP A 142 2.08 -18.22 -2.00
CA TRP A 142 0.96 -17.67 -2.74
C TRP A 142 1.42 -16.76 -3.89
N LEU A 143 2.36 -15.84 -3.65
CA LEU A 143 2.91 -14.96 -4.70
C LEU A 143 3.53 -15.78 -5.83
N THR A 144 4.35 -16.75 -5.50
CA THR A 144 4.96 -17.67 -6.48
C THR A 144 3.90 -18.35 -7.35
N SER A 145 2.82 -18.84 -6.72
CA SER A 145 1.69 -19.43 -7.43
C SER A 145 0.98 -18.42 -8.35
N GLN A 146 0.76 -17.18 -7.90
CA GLN A 146 0.14 -16.14 -8.72
C GLN A 146 1.00 -15.78 -9.94
N LEU A 147 2.31 -15.65 -9.73
CA LEU A 147 3.24 -15.32 -10.81
C LEU A 147 3.36 -16.43 -11.85
N SER A 148 3.30 -17.71 -11.45
CA SER A 148 3.36 -18.86 -12.36
C SER A 148 2.19 -18.91 -13.35
N THR A 149 1.06 -18.29 -13.01
CA THR A 149 -0.17 -18.26 -13.83
C THR A 149 -0.34 -16.93 -14.60
N THR A 150 0.61 -16.01 -14.47
CA THR A 150 0.50 -14.68 -15.08
C THR A 150 0.61 -14.75 -16.63
N GLY A 151 1.41 -15.67 -17.15
CA GLY A 151 1.68 -15.75 -18.57
C GLY A 151 2.44 -14.51 -19.06
N SER A 152 2.03 -13.95 -20.19
CA SER A 152 2.63 -12.74 -20.77
C SER A 152 1.95 -11.43 -20.33
N LYS A 153 1.05 -11.47 -19.34
CA LYS A 153 0.37 -10.26 -18.88
C LYS A 153 1.34 -9.33 -18.15
N PRO A 154 1.32 -8.02 -18.42
CA PRO A 154 2.01 -7.07 -17.58
C PRO A 154 1.45 -7.10 -16.15
N VAL A 155 2.34 -6.89 -15.18
CA VAL A 155 2.03 -6.95 -13.74
C VAL A 155 2.06 -5.56 -13.13
N ALA A 156 1.03 -5.25 -12.34
CA ALA A 156 0.97 -4.12 -11.44
C ALA A 156 0.98 -4.61 -10.00
N LEU A 157 1.98 -4.21 -9.22
CA LEU A 157 2.14 -4.55 -7.82
C LEU A 157 1.67 -3.38 -6.93
N PHE A 158 0.91 -3.71 -5.88
CA PHE A 158 0.47 -2.79 -4.85
C PHE A 158 0.92 -3.27 -3.48
N LEU A 159 1.42 -2.36 -2.66
CA LEU A 159 1.84 -2.62 -1.29
C LEU A 159 1.79 -1.31 -0.48
N HIS A 160 1.77 -1.40 0.85
CA HIS A 160 1.76 -0.19 1.67
C HIS A 160 3.14 0.47 1.69
N LYS A 161 4.17 -0.18 2.22
CA LYS A 161 5.54 0.36 2.21
C LYS A 161 6.16 0.29 0.82
N PRO A 162 6.82 1.35 0.34
CA PRO A 162 7.64 1.27 -0.87
C PRO A 162 8.74 0.22 -0.73
N LEU A 163 9.13 -0.41 -1.83
CA LEU A 163 10.22 -1.38 -1.82
C LEU A 163 11.55 -0.73 -1.42
N TYR A 164 11.84 0.47 -1.92
CA TYR A 164 13.10 1.19 -1.70
C TYR A 164 12.95 2.68 -2.03
N LEU A 165 13.94 3.48 -1.62
CA LEU A 165 13.99 4.92 -1.95
C LEU A 165 14.44 5.12 -3.41
N ASN A 166 15.63 4.66 -3.78
CA ASN A 166 16.23 4.89 -5.09
C ASN A 166 16.54 3.58 -5.83
N THR A 167 17.04 2.57 -5.12
CA THR A 167 17.49 1.30 -5.69
C THR A 167 17.16 0.11 -4.79
N PRO A 168 17.05 -1.08 -5.38
CA PRO A 168 16.91 -2.32 -4.61
C PRO A 168 17.98 -2.51 -3.52
N ASP A 169 19.16 -1.99 -3.75
CA ASP A 169 20.33 -2.14 -2.87
C ASP A 169 20.50 -0.97 -1.89
N ASP A 170 19.52 -0.08 -1.81
CA ASP A 170 19.55 0.99 -0.81
C ASP A 170 19.80 0.42 0.59
N PRO A 171 20.80 0.93 1.33
CA PRO A 171 21.10 0.44 2.66
C PRO A 171 19.96 0.73 3.63
N GLU A 172 19.74 -0.18 4.57
CA GLU A 172 18.88 0.09 5.71
C GLU A 172 19.63 0.93 6.74
N LEU A 173 19.11 2.13 6.97
CA LEU A 173 19.65 3.05 7.97
C LEU A 173 18.65 3.16 9.12
N ALA A 174 19.13 3.30 10.36
CA ALA A 174 18.27 3.47 11.53
C ALA A 174 17.20 4.57 11.35
N ALA A 175 17.54 5.66 10.65
CA ALA A 175 16.62 6.76 10.38
C ALA A 175 15.54 6.44 9.33
N THR A 176 15.69 5.37 8.55
CA THR A 176 14.81 5.05 7.43
C THR A 176 14.34 3.58 7.42
N SER A 177 14.75 2.77 8.38
CA SER A 177 14.49 1.33 8.41
C SER A 177 12.98 1.00 8.42
N SER A 178 12.16 1.82 9.08
CA SER A 178 10.70 1.63 9.10
C SER A 178 9.98 2.13 7.83
N ARG A 179 10.68 2.82 6.92
CA ARG A 179 10.05 3.49 5.77
C ARG A 179 9.86 2.60 4.55
N TYR A 180 10.67 1.58 4.43
CA TYR A 180 10.70 0.70 3.24
C TYR A 180 10.53 -0.75 3.64
N VAL A 181 10.21 -1.58 2.66
CA VAL A 181 10.23 -3.03 2.87
C VAL A 181 11.65 -3.45 3.28
N PRO A 182 11.82 -4.23 4.38
CA PRO A 182 13.12 -4.68 4.87
C PRO A 182 13.94 -5.38 3.79
N GLN A 183 15.26 -5.14 3.78
CA GLN A 183 16.14 -5.53 2.67
C GLN A 183 16.10 -7.02 2.33
N PRO A 184 16.15 -7.98 3.30
CA PRO A 184 16.12 -9.39 2.97
C PRO A 184 14.86 -9.77 2.18
N THR A 185 13.70 -9.33 2.67
CA THR A 185 12.40 -9.61 2.07
C THR A 185 12.22 -8.85 0.75
N ARG A 186 12.68 -7.61 0.68
CA ARG A 186 12.68 -6.80 -0.54
C ARG A 186 13.40 -7.50 -1.69
N ARG A 187 14.60 -8.05 -1.44
CA ARG A 187 15.36 -8.80 -2.45
C ARG A 187 14.58 -10.01 -2.96
N ARG A 188 13.97 -10.77 -2.05
CA ARG A 188 13.15 -11.93 -2.42
C ARG A 188 11.95 -11.54 -3.28
N VAL A 189 11.25 -10.46 -2.94
CA VAL A 189 10.13 -9.94 -3.75
C VAL A 189 10.60 -9.56 -5.15
N ILE A 190 11.71 -8.82 -5.26
CA ILE A 190 12.26 -8.36 -6.55
C ILE A 190 12.73 -9.53 -7.40
N GLU A 191 13.36 -10.53 -6.79
CA GLU A 191 13.80 -11.75 -7.49
C GLU A 191 12.59 -12.49 -8.10
N LEU A 192 11.54 -12.72 -7.32
CA LEU A 192 10.32 -13.36 -7.82
C LEU A 192 9.67 -12.58 -8.96
N LEU A 193 9.59 -11.25 -8.82
CA LEU A 193 9.01 -10.37 -9.85
C LEU A 193 9.89 -10.24 -11.10
N GLY A 194 11.17 -10.57 -11.02
CA GLY A 194 12.08 -10.60 -12.17
C GLY A 194 11.71 -11.66 -13.22
N ALA A 195 10.87 -12.63 -12.88
CA ALA A 195 10.39 -13.68 -13.78
C ALA A 195 9.18 -13.27 -14.63
N VAL A 196 8.58 -12.09 -14.40
CA VAL A 196 7.37 -11.61 -15.06
C VAL A 196 7.57 -10.21 -15.64
N ASP A 197 6.65 -9.74 -16.49
CA ASP A 197 6.64 -8.39 -17.04
C ASP A 197 6.10 -7.37 -16.02
N LEU A 198 6.86 -7.10 -14.95
CA LEU A 198 6.52 -6.06 -13.98
C LEU A 198 6.61 -4.68 -14.62
N ARG A 199 5.52 -3.93 -14.60
CA ARG A 199 5.44 -2.59 -15.19
C ARG A 199 5.18 -1.48 -14.17
N LEU A 200 4.55 -1.82 -13.04
CA LEU A 200 4.13 -0.87 -12.04
C LEU A 200 4.36 -1.40 -10.64
N VAL A 201 4.88 -0.53 -9.76
CA VAL A 201 4.86 -0.69 -8.31
C VAL A 201 4.21 0.55 -7.69
N ALA A 202 3.08 0.38 -7.02
CA ALA A 202 2.32 1.45 -6.38
C ALA A 202 2.31 1.25 -4.87
N SER A 203 2.61 2.31 -4.10
CA SER A 203 2.71 2.27 -2.64
C SER A 203 2.24 3.56 -1.97
N GLY A 204 2.14 3.56 -0.64
CA GLY A 204 1.80 4.68 0.23
C GLY A 204 2.85 4.92 1.30
N HIS A 205 2.42 4.98 2.57
CA HIS A 205 3.22 5.02 3.79
C HIS A 205 4.06 6.29 4.02
N ILE A 206 4.72 6.79 3.00
CA ILE A 206 5.63 7.95 3.12
C ILE A 206 4.85 9.29 3.13
N HIS A 207 3.55 9.25 2.83
CA HIS A 207 2.67 10.43 2.69
C HIS A 207 3.13 11.44 1.64
N GLN A 208 4.00 11.02 0.71
CA GLN A 208 4.56 11.89 -0.32
C GLN A 208 4.25 11.35 -1.70
N ARG A 209 3.98 12.26 -2.62
CA ARG A 209 3.90 11.91 -4.02
C ARG A 209 5.30 11.74 -4.60
N ARG A 210 5.56 10.55 -5.09
CA ARG A 210 6.72 10.27 -5.91
C ARG A 210 6.33 9.46 -7.13
N ASP A 211 6.93 9.77 -8.28
CA ASP A 211 6.68 9.09 -9.53
C ASP A 211 8.01 9.03 -10.29
N PHE A 212 8.55 7.85 -10.46
CA PHE A 212 9.84 7.64 -11.12
C PHE A 212 9.87 6.28 -11.82
N THR A 213 10.76 6.15 -12.80
CA THR A 213 10.95 4.90 -13.54
C THR A 213 12.34 4.34 -13.25
N ARG A 214 12.41 3.02 -13.00
CA ARG A 214 13.65 2.28 -12.89
C ARG A 214 13.65 1.12 -13.87
N GLY A 215 14.59 1.13 -14.83
CA GLY A 215 14.50 0.24 -15.98
C GLY A 215 13.20 0.50 -16.74
N HIS A 216 12.35 -0.50 -16.83
CA HIS A 216 11.03 -0.40 -17.47
C HIS A 216 9.87 -0.37 -16.45
N VAL A 217 10.19 -0.40 -15.14
CA VAL A 217 9.20 -0.40 -14.05
C VAL A 217 8.94 1.02 -13.56
N ARG A 218 7.69 1.45 -13.58
CA ARG A 218 7.26 2.71 -12.97
C ARG A 218 6.94 2.49 -11.51
N HIS A 219 7.46 3.36 -10.65
CA HIS A 219 7.19 3.40 -9.22
C HIS A 219 6.38 4.63 -8.88
N VAL A 220 5.26 4.44 -8.19
CA VAL A 220 4.38 5.53 -7.76
C VAL A 220 4.12 5.41 -6.27
N TRP A 221 4.40 6.49 -5.54
CA TRP A 221 3.99 6.64 -4.16
C TRP A 221 2.80 7.58 -4.12
N ALA A 222 1.71 7.12 -3.53
CA ALA A 222 0.57 7.97 -3.29
C ALA A 222 0.83 8.89 -2.08
N PRO A 223 0.46 10.16 -2.17
CA PRO A 223 0.39 11.00 -0.98
C PRO A 223 -0.74 10.53 -0.08
N SER A 224 -0.65 10.84 1.21
CA SER A 224 -1.77 10.64 2.12
C SER A 224 -2.99 11.46 1.67
N THR A 225 -4.16 10.85 1.78
CA THR A 225 -5.44 11.54 1.59
C THR A 225 -5.96 12.17 2.88
N ALA A 226 -5.35 11.85 4.01
CA ALA A 226 -5.74 12.37 5.32
C ALA A 226 -5.13 13.73 5.63
N PHE A 227 -3.83 13.89 5.41
CA PHE A 227 -3.09 15.11 5.74
C PHE A 227 -1.80 15.25 4.93
N VAL A 228 -1.26 16.45 4.90
CA VAL A 228 -0.01 16.76 4.19
C VAL A 228 1.15 16.76 5.19
N VAL A 229 2.21 16.01 4.91
CA VAL A 229 3.46 16.09 5.65
C VAL A 229 4.24 17.34 5.18
N ARG A 230 4.66 18.19 6.13
CA ARG A 230 5.40 19.43 5.81
C ARG A 230 6.74 19.12 5.15
N ASP A 231 7.19 20.00 4.24
CA ASP A 231 8.45 19.86 3.49
C ASP A 231 9.67 19.64 4.38
N THR A 232 9.71 20.28 5.55
CA THR A 232 10.81 20.14 6.53
C THR A 232 10.97 18.72 7.08
N ARG A 233 9.93 17.86 6.97
CA ARG A 233 9.99 16.44 7.33
C ARG A 233 10.19 15.53 6.12
N GLN A 234 10.24 16.12 4.93
CA GLN A 234 10.43 15.40 3.66
C GLN A 234 11.88 15.43 3.17
N GLU A 235 12.77 16.17 3.84
CA GLU A 235 14.17 16.38 3.45
C GLU A 235 14.95 15.09 3.19
N LEU A 236 14.60 14.02 3.87
CA LEU A 236 15.23 12.70 3.68
C LEU A 236 14.93 12.04 2.32
N ILE A 237 14.04 12.61 1.51
CA ILE A 237 13.55 11.99 0.28
C ILE A 237 13.74 12.90 -0.94
N GLY A 238 14.11 14.14 -0.76
CA GLY A 238 14.48 15.06 -1.86
C GLY A 238 13.33 15.47 -2.80
N SER A 239 12.06 15.31 -2.40
CA SER A 239 10.90 15.66 -3.22
C SER A 239 10.06 16.77 -2.58
N ARG A 240 9.68 17.78 -3.38
CA ARG A 240 8.72 18.80 -2.95
C ARG A 240 7.32 18.20 -2.87
N ALA A 241 6.54 18.58 -1.86
CA ALA A 241 5.15 18.22 -1.72
C ALA A 241 4.38 18.63 -2.99
N GLY A 242 3.92 17.65 -3.75
CA GLY A 242 2.99 17.88 -4.84
C GLY A 242 1.58 18.04 -4.31
N ARG A 243 0.75 18.85 -4.96
CA ARG A 243 -0.69 18.85 -4.69
C ARG A 243 -1.22 17.44 -4.88
N VAL A 244 -2.15 17.01 -4.01
CA VAL A 244 -2.83 15.73 -4.12
C VAL A 244 -3.42 15.62 -5.53
N SER A 245 -2.86 14.73 -6.33
CA SER A 245 -3.43 14.35 -7.61
C SER A 245 -3.97 12.93 -7.44
N LEU A 246 -5.27 12.80 -7.31
CA LEU A 246 -5.96 11.51 -7.23
C LEU A 246 -6.01 10.79 -8.59
N ARG A 247 -5.43 11.37 -9.63
CA ARG A 247 -5.40 10.75 -10.96
C ARG A 247 -4.05 10.14 -11.26
N THR A 248 -4.01 8.84 -11.28
CA THR A 248 -2.95 8.09 -11.94
C THR A 248 -3.58 7.40 -13.14
N ARG A 249 -3.31 7.90 -14.34
CA ARG A 249 -3.68 7.20 -15.59
C ARG A 249 -2.55 6.24 -15.92
N TRP A 250 -2.90 5.00 -16.14
CA TRP A 250 -1.99 3.94 -16.61
C TRP A 250 -2.28 3.71 -18.09
N PHE A 251 -1.26 3.76 -18.91
CA PHE A 251 -1.35 3.45 -20.34
C PHE A 251 -0.80 2.06 -20.58
#